data_a00a853614d9d64513e5307af63dd008
#
_entry.id   a00a853614d9d64513e5307af63dd008
#
_cell.length_a   1.000
_cell.length_b   1.000
_cell.length_c   1.000
_cell.angle_alpha   90.00
_cell.angle_beta   90.00
_cell.angle_gamma   90.00
#
_symmetry.space_group_name_H-M   'P 1'
#
loop_
_entity.id
_entity.type
_entity.pdbx_description
1 polymer ?
#
loop_
_entity_poly.entity_id
_entity_poly.type
_entity_poly.pdbx_seq_one_letter_code
_entity_poly.pdbx_strand_id
1 'polypeptide(L)'
;MLIDATPITAPDASAGEASLTASADSGTGRLRELGAWIAACQGVHPPQPLRRCRVVVFAGDHGVAQRGMSLLPAGYSVERAAEIESGAGPVNVLARATGASVRVVDVSLDHEAWGEERVARSTGAIDVEDAMDAEQYARAVEIGRRVADQEIDSGTDLLIPGDLGVGNTTVAAALLGAFTGTEPVAVVGPGAGTTDELWKIKVEAIRDAMFRVRGTTDEPEEVLRRIGSPDLVALTAFIARSAARRTPLLLDGAPVAVAAYLAERLSPGVRAWCQAGQLTPEPAHLIALQALELTPLVALDMNAGQGVGALAALPLVQAAAALQAD
;
A
#
# COMPACT_ATOMS: atom_id res chain seq x y z
N MET A 1 16.19 -6.16 -11.48
CA MET A 1 15.16 -7.12 -11.98
C MET A 1 13.83 -6.43 -11.88
N LEU A 2 13.14 -6.32 -12.98
CA LEU A 2 11.85 -5.64 -13.10
C LEU A 2 10.77 -6.29 -12.23
N ILE A 3 9.92 -5.47 -11.62
CA ILE A 3 8.57 -5.90 -11.28
C ILE A 3 8.01 -6.40 -12.60
N ASP A 4 7.56 -7.67 -12.68
CA ASP A 4 7.19 -8.32 -13.95
C ASP A 4 6.31 -7.40 -14.82
N ALA A 5 6.81 -6.98 -15.97
CA ALA A 5 6.09 -6.12 -16.91
C ALA A 5 4.99 -6.88 -17.71
N THR A 6 4.67 -8.10 -17.30
CA THR A 6 3.63 -8.90 -17.96
C THR A 6 2.25 -8.40 -17.52
N PRO A 7 1.33 -8.11 -18.45
CA PRO A 7 -0.04 -7.74 -18.09
C PRO A 7 -0.71 -8.81 -17.22
N ILE A 8 -1.35 -8.36 -16.14
CA ILE A 8 -1.99 -9.24 -15.19
C ILE A 8 -3.39 -9.59 -15.70
N THR A 9 -3.71 -10.88 -15.69
CA THR A 9 -5.06 -11.35 -16.06
C THR A 9 -6.09 -10.78 -15.08
N ALA A 10 -7.13 -10.16 -15.60
CA ALA A 10 -8.23 -9.64 -14.78
C ALA A 10 -8.96 -10.78 -14.02
N PRO A 11 -9.68 -10.46 -12.92
CA PRO A 11 -10.61 -11.37 -12.27
C PRO A 11 -11.65 -11.93 -13.25
N ASP A 12 -12.25 -13.07 -12.92
CA ASP A 12 -13.22 -13.76 -13.76
C ASP A 12 -14.54 -12.96 -13.86
N ALA A 13 -14.73 -12.28 -14.99
CA ALA A 13 -15.91 -11.45 -15.23
C ALA A 13 -17.21 -12.30 -15.19
N SER A 14 -17.18 -13.56 -15.61
CA SER A 14 -18.38 -14.42 -15.65
C SER A 14 -18.89 -14.75 -14.26
N ALA A 15 -17.99 -15.00 -13.30
CA ALA A 15 -18.36 -15.23 -11.91
C ALA A 15 -18.93 -13.94 -11.26
N GLY A 16 -18.35 -12.77 -11.58
CA GLY A 16 -18.86 -11.48 -11.15
C GLY A 16 -20.26 -11.17 -11.71
N GLU A 17 -20.48 -11.38 -12.99
CA GLU A 17 -21.79 -11.18 -13.65
C GLU A 17 -22.85 -12.14 -13.09
N ALA A 18 -22.49 -13.40 -12.85
CA ALA A 18 -23.38 -14.37 -12.22
C ALA A 18 -23.83 -13.88 -10.83
N SER A 19 -22.90 -13.36 -10.03
CA SER A 19 -23.17 -12.78 -8.72
C SER A 19 -24.11 -11.56 -8.79
N LEU A 20 -23.86 -10.64 -9.72
CA LEU A 20 -24.74 -9.48 -9.94
C LEU A 20 -26.15 -9.88 -10.40
N THR A 21 -26.27 -10.94 -11.21
CA THR A 21 -27.54 -11.41 -11.74
C THR A 21 -28.37 -12.16 -10.68
N ALA A 22 -27.71 -12.97 -9.85
CA ALA A 22 -28.37 -13.73 -8.78
C ALA A 22 -28.88 -12.84 -7.65
N SER A 23 -28.17 -11.74 -7.34
CA SER A 23 -28.56 -10.78 -6.32
C SER A 23 -29.72 -9.91 -6.81
N ALA A 24 -30.95 -10.34 -6.56
CA ALA A 24 -32.16 -9.63 -6.95
C ALA A 24 -32.40 -8.32 -6.19
N ASP A 25 -31.78 -8.17 -5.00
CA ASP A 25 -31.96 -7.00 -4.15
C ASP A 25 -30.96 -5.89 -4.51
N SER A 26 -31.47 -4.87 -5.21
CA SER A 26 -30.71 -3.66 -5.53
C SER A 26 -30.52 -2.72 -4.32
N GLY A 27 -31.16 -2.99 -3.19
CA GLY A 27 -31.15 -2.15 -1.99
C GLY A 27 -29.82 -2.16 -1.24
N THR A 28 -28.96 -3.17 -1.48
CA THR A 28 -27.64 -3.29 -0.84
C THR A 28 -26.54 -2.41 -1.47
N GLY A 29 -26.82 -1.73 -2.59
CA GLY A 29 -25.95 -0.74 -3.22
C GLY A 29 -24.55 -1.29 -3.52
N ARG A 30 -23.50 -0.55 -3.11
CA ARG A 30 -22.10 -0.94 -3.33
C ARG A 30 -21.68 -2.28 -2.72
N LEU A 31 -22.37 -2.78 -1.68
CA LEU A 31 -22.06 -4.12 -1.14
C LEU A 31 -22.32 -5.21 -2.17
N ARG A 32 -23.35 -5.05 -3.02
CA ARG A 32 -23.62 -5.96 -4.14
C ARG A 32 -22.46 -6.00 -5.14
N GLU A 33 -21.95 -4.82 -5.52
CA GLU A 33 -20.81 -4.70 -6.44
C GLU A 33 -19.53 -5.30 -5.82
N LEU A 34 -19.32 -5.05 -4.53
CA LEU A 34 -18.19 -5.59 -3.78
C LEU A 34 -18.25 -7.12 -3.68
N GLY A 35 -19.45 -7.69 -3.45
CA GLY A 35 -19.65 -9.14 -3.46
C GLY A 35 -19.37 -9.77 -4.83
N ALA A 36 -19.82 -9.11 -5.91
CA ALA A 36 -19.52 -9.53 -7.27
C ALA A 36 -18.02 -9.47 -7.60
N TRP A 37 -17.32 -8.44 -7.11
CA TRP A 37 -15.87 -8.36 -7.25
C TRP A 37 -15.16 -9.52 -6.52
N ILE A 38 -15.61 -9.91 -5.31
CA ILE A 38 -15.06 -11.06 -4.60
C ILE A 38 -15.30 -12.35 -5.40
N ALA A 39 -16.53 -12.55 -5.92
CA ALA A 39 -16.84 -13.70 -6.78
C ALA A 39 -15.93 -13.76 -8.01
N ALA A 40 -15.70 -12.61 -8.66
CA ALA A 40 -14.78 -12.50 -9.78
C ALA A 40 -13.34 -12.85 -9.39
N CYS A 41 -12.82 -12.32 -8.26
CA CYS A 41 -11.48 -12.63 -7.78
C CYS A 41 -11.30 -14.12 -7.45
N GLN A 42 -12.33 -14.75 -6.90
CA GLN A 42 -12.33 -16.19 -6.58
C GLN A 42 -12.61 -17.09 -7.80
N GLY A 43 -13.18 -16.52 -8.88
CA GLY A 43 -13.60 -17.27 -10.07
C GLY A 43 -14.76 -18.21 -9.79
N VAL A 44 -15.63 -17.91 -8.81
CA VAL A 44 -16.74 -18.75 -8.40
C VAL A 44 -17.93 -17.91 -7.91
N HIS A 45 -19.15 -18.37 -8.22
CA HIS A 45 -20.39 -17.86 -7.66
C HIS A 45 -21.23 -19.03 -7.08
N PRO A 46 -21.76 -18.90 -5.85
CA PRO A 46 -21.56 -17.81 -4.88
C PRO A 46 -20.12 -17.74 -4.35
N PRO A 47 -19.64 -16.56 -3.94
CA PRO A 47 -18.30 -16.41 -3.40
C PRO A 47 -18.16 -17.13 -2.04
N GLN A 48 -16.97 -17.64 -1.80
CA GLN A 48 -16.62 -18.25 -0.52
C GLN A 48 -16.33 -17.18 0.55
N PRO A 49 -16.64 -17.44 1.82
CA PRO A 49 -16.32 -16.52 2.89
C PRO A 49 -14.81 -16.23 3.00
N LEU A 50 -14.45 -14.96 3.22
CA LEU A 50 -13.09 -14.53 3.48
C LEU A 50 -12.71 -14.83 4.95
N ARG A 51 -11.94 -15.90 5.18
CA ARG A 51 -11.60 -16.40 6.52
C ARG A 51 -10.15 -16.17 6.92
N ARG A 52 -9.27 -16.03 5.95
CA ARG A 52 -7.82 -15.89 6.16
C ARG A 52 -7.34 -14.55 5.60
N CYS A 53 -7.79 -13.48 6.24
CA CYS A 53 -7.34 -12.14 5.89
C CYS A 53 -6.02 -11.83 6.57
N ARG A 54 -5.05 -11.31 5.82
CA ARG A 54 -3.70 -11.07 6.31
C ARG A 54 -3.27 -9.63 6.10
N VAL A 55 -2.89 -8.95 7.17
CA VAL A 55 -2.20 -7.65 7.10
C VAL A 55 -0.70 -7.89 7.00
N VAL A 56 -0.06 -7.25 6.04
CA VAL A 56 1.40 -7.27 5.87
C VAL A 56 1.91 -5.83 5.88
N VAL A 57 2.60 -5.47 6.96
CA VAL A 57 3.11 -4.11 7.19
C VAL A 57 4.56 -4.05 6.74
N PHE A 58 4.84 -3.33 5.66
CA PHE A 58 6.20 -3.05 5.21
C PHE A 58 6.75 -1.86 5.99
N ALA A 59 7.86 -2.07 6.67
CA ALA A 59 8.45 -1.10 7.58
C ALA A 59 9.80 -0.60 7.08
N GLY A 60 9.98 0.73 7.04
CA GLY A 60 11.23 1.37 6.65
C GLY A 60 11.29 2.83 7.08
N ASP A 61 12.46 3.27 7.51
CA ASP A 61 12.74 4.67 7.80
C ASP A 61 13.39 5.37 6.59
N HIS A 62 13.22 6.66 6.50
CA HIS A 62 13.58 7.44 5.33
C HIS A 62 14.54 8.58 5.67
N GLY A 63 15.67 8.67 4.98
CA GLY A 63 16.69 9.69 5.21
C GLY A 63 16.17 11.11 5.12
N VAL A 64 15.16 11.35 4.29
CA VAL A 64 14.50 12.66 4.17
C VAL A 64 13.88 13.15 5.50
N ALA A 65 13.53 12.24 6.41
CA ALA A 65 13.01 12.59 7.74
C ALA A 65 14.04 13.35 8.61
N GLN A 66 15.34 13.19 8.35
CA GLN A 66 16.41 13.90 9.06
C GLN A 66 16.36 15.42 8.84
N ARG A 67 15.59 15.91 7.86
CA ARG A 67 15.31 17.34 7.69
C ARG A 67 14.40 17.92 8.77
N GLY A 68 13.93 17.11 9.71
CA GLY A 68 13.07 17.58 10.80
C GLY A 68 11.63 17.90 10.35
N MET A 69 11.12 17.17 9.37
CA MET A 69 9.77 17.37 8.79
C MET A 69 8.66 16.61 9.50
N SER A 70 8.96 15.85 10.54
CA SER A 70 8.00 15.02 11.28
C SER A 70 7.95 15.43 12.75
N LEU A 71 6.75 15.34 13.34
CA LEU A 71 6.56 15.47 14.80
C LEU A 71 6.91 14.18 15.54
N LEU A 72 7.11 13.06 14.85
CA LEU A 72 7.46 11.79 15.46
C LEU A 72 8.93 11.79 15.87
N PRO A 73 9.25 11.24 17.05
CA PRO A 73 10.62 11.17 17.54
C PRO A 73 11.47 10.17 16.72
N ALA A 74 12.78 10.30 16.83
CA ALA A 74 13.70 9.28 16.32
C ALA A 74 13.44 7.93 17.00
N GLY A 75 13.50 6.84 16.21
CA GLY A 75 13.22 5.49 16.70
C GLY A 75 11.73 5.11 16.76
N TYR A 76 10.81 6.04 16.49
CA TYR A 76 9.36 5.77 16.51
C TYR A 76 8.98 4.54 15.71
N SER A 77 9.49 4.39 14.49
CA SER A 77 9.12 3.28 13.60
C SER A 77 9.56 1.94 14.18
N VAL A 78 10.75 1.89 14.78
CA VAL A 78 11.31 0.69 15.43
C VAL A 78 10.45 0.28 16.65
N GLU A 79 10.12 1.26 17.52
CA GLU A 79 9.25 1.01 18.68
C GLU A 79 7.86 0.55 18.25
N ARG A 80 7.30 1.16 17.21
CA ARG A 80 5.99 0.79 16.68
C ARG A 80 6.01 -0.60 16.03
N ALA A 81 7.05 -0.97 15.30
CA ALA A 81 7.21 -2.31 14.75
C ALA A 81 7.23 -3.37 15.87
N ALA A 82 8.03 -3.14 16.92
CA ALA A 82 8.09 -4.02 18.09
C ALA A 82 6.74 -4.12 18.82
N GLU A 83 6.00 -3.02 18.94
CA GLU A 83 4.64 -3.02 19.51
C GLU A 83 3.69 -3.90 18.68
N ILE A 84 3.71 -3.79 17.34
CA ILE A 84 2.91 -4.62 16.45
C ILE A 84 3.28 -6.09 16.59
N GLU A 85 4.57 -6.42 16.60
CA GLU A 85 5.05 -7.80 16.78
C GLU A 85 4.64 -8.41 18.12
N SER A 86 4.59 -7.58 19.18
CA SER A 86 4.09 -8.01 20.49
C SER A 86 2.57 -8.21 20.55
N GLY A 87 1.84 -7.82 19.51
CA GLY A 87 0.38 -7.91 19.44
C GLY A 87 -0.37 -6.75 20.10
N ALA A 88 0.31 -5.65 20.45
CA ALA A 88 -0.27 -4.55 21.24
C ALA A 88 -0.76 -3.35 20.40
N GLY A 89 -0.28 -3.16 19.17
CA GLY A 89 -0.60 -2.00 18.34
C GLY A 89 -2.08 -1.91 17.91
N PRO A 90 -2.55 -0.71 17.50
CA PRO A 90 -3.93 -0.52 17.00
C PRO A 90 -4.31 -1.48 15.87
N VAL A 91 -3.38 -1.79 14.97
CA VAL A 91 -3.58 -2.77 13.90
C VAL A 91 -3.92 -4.15 14.45
N ASN A 92 -3.27 -4.58 15.55
CA ASN A 92 -3.54 -5.87 16.19
C ASN A 92 -4.91 -5.90 16.87
N VAL A 93 -5.36 -4.78 17.44
CA VAL A 93 -6.71 -4.66 18.03
C VAL A 93 -7.77 -4.86 16.94
N LEU A 94 -7.66 -4.14 15.82
CA LEU A 94 -8.62 -4.26 14.72
C LEU A 94 -8.50 -5.62 14.01
N ALA A 95 -7.30 -6.15 13.85
CA ALA A 95 -7.11 -7.48 13.27
C ALA A 95 -7.83 -8.57 14.09
N ARG A 96 -7.68 -8.55 15.42
CA ARG A 96 -8.44 -9.48 16.31
C ARG A 96 -9.94 -9.29 16.19
N ALA A 97 -10.42 -8.06 16.10
CA ALA A 97 -11.85 -7.77 15.99
C ALA A 97 -12.46 -8.24 14.66
N THR A 98 -11.66 -8.32 13.60
CA THR A 98 -12.10 -8.69 12.25
C THR A 98 -11.66 -10.10 11.82
N GLY A 99 -10.98 -10.84 12.70
CA GLY A 99 -10.48 -12.18 12.41
C GLY A 99 -9.27 -12.21 11.46
N ALA A 100 -8.59 -11.08 11.28
CA ALA A 100 -7.37 -10.99 10.50
C ALA A 100 -6.13 -11.28 11.35
N SER A 101 -5.01 -11.57 10.68
CA SER A 101 -3.70 -11.71 11.31
C SER A 101 -2.72 -10.66 10.76
N VAL A 102 -1.66 -10.37 11.51
CA VAL A 102 -0.71 -9.30 11.19
C VAL A 102 0.71 -9.85 11.09
N ARG A 103 1.48 -9.36 10.12
CA ARG A 103 2.93 -9.56 9.98
C ARG A 103 3.60 -8.22 9.75
N VAL A 104 4.75 -8.01 10.37
CA VAL A 104 5.67 -6.92 10.05
C VAL A 104 6.80 -7.47 9.18
N VAL A 105 7.19 -6.69 8.17
CA VAL A 105 8.33 -6.95 7.29
C VAL A 105 9.29 -5.78 7.44
N ASP A 106 10.36 -5.98 8.18
CA ASP A 106 11.40 -4.96 8.35
C ASP A 106 12.31 -4.92 7.12
N VAL A 107 12.06 -3.94 6.27
CA VAL A 107 12.81 -3.74 5.03
C VAL A 107 13.97 -2.78 5.22
N SER A 108 13.75 -1.68 5.93
CA SER A 108 14.77 -0.62 6.09
C SER A 108 14.57 0.26 7.32
N LEU A 109 14.13 -0.30 8.45
CA LEU A 109 14.07 0.45 9.71
C LEU A 109 15.46 0.90 10.19
N ASP A 110 15.57 2.02 10.89
CA ASP A 110 16.84 2.56 11.37
C ASP A 110 17.29 1.92 12.68
N HIS A 111 17.75 0.66 12.63
CA HIS A 111 18.38 -0.05 13.75
C HIS A 111 19.45 -1.04 13.28
N GLU A 112 20.21 -1.61 14.21
CA GLU A 112 21.38 -2.45 13.91
C GLU A 112 21.06 -3.91 13.55
N ALA A 113 19.91 -4.45 14.00
CA ALA A 113 19.57 -5.84 13.77
C ALA A 113 19.29 -6.11 12.29
N TRP A 114 19.78 -7.24 11.77
CA TRP A 114 19.55 -7.69 10.40
C TRP A 114 18.71 -8.97 10.40
N GLY A 115 17.70 -8.97 9.53
CA GLY A 115 16.86 -10.13 9.23
C GLY A 115 16.91 -10.49 7.75
N GLU A 116 16.26 -11.58 7.37
CA GLU A 116 16.23 -12.05 5.97
C GLU A 116 15.58 -11.05 5.00
N GLU A 117 14.67 -10.22 5.51
CA GLU A 117 13.89 -9.26 4.73
C GLU A 117 14.51 -7.87 4.71
N ARG A 118 15.68 -7.72 5.35
CA ARG A 118 16.36 -6.44 5.44
C ARG A 118 17.14 -6.10 4.18
N VAL A 119 16.92 -4.88 3.66
CA VAL A 119 17.62 -4.32 2.50
C VAL A 119 18.69 -3.32 2.94
N ALA A 120 18.29 -2.41 3.81
CA ALA A 120 19.15 -1.29 4.23
C ALA A 120 18.84 -0.88 5.67
N ARG A 121 19.66 0.00 6.22
CA ARG A 121 19.37 0.77 7.41
C ARG A 121 18.97 2.17 6.96
N SER A 122 17.65 2.48 7.00
CA SER A 122 17.10 3.71 6.42
C SER A 122 17.42 3.86 4.92
N THR A 123 17.23 5.03 4.37
CA THR A 123 17.51 5.37 2.96
C THR A 123 18.37 6.61 2.85
N GLY A 124 18.89 6.92 1.66
CA GLY A 124 19.37 8.25 1.32
C GLY A 124 18.23 9.28 1.39
N ALA A 125 18.60 10.54 1.60
CA ALA A 125 17.65 11.66 1.62
C ALA A 125 17.27 12.03 0.18
N ILE A 126 16.07 11.67 -0.24
CA ILE A 126 15.59 11.71 -1.64
C ILE A 126 15.69 13.08 -2.32
N ASP A 127 15.72 14.14 -1.56
CA ASP A 127 15.84 15.51 -2.03
C ASP A 127 17.27 15.90 -2.45
N VAL A 128 18.29 15.20 -1.94
CA VAL A 128 19.72 15.51 -2.19
C VAL A 128 20.52 14.34 -2.75
N GLU A 129 20.15 13.10 -2.47
CA GLU A 129 20.86 11.90 -2.91
C GLU A 129 19.90 10.78 -3.31
N ASP A 130 20.42 9.73 -3.94
CA ASP A 130 19.60 8.57 -4.31
C ASP A 130 19.18 7.78 -3.06
N ALA A 131 17.92 7.33 -3.03
CA ALA A 131 17.35 6.59 -1.91
C ALA A 131 18.06 5.25 -1.68
N MET A 132 18.45 4.59 -2.76
CA MET A 132 19.08 3.27 -2.73
C MET A 132 19.92 3.03 -3.98
N ASP A 133 20.83 2.07 -3.91
CA ASP A 133 21.56 1.58 -5.06
C ASP A 133 20.77 0.50 -5.85
N ALA A 134 21.36 0.02 -6.96
CA ALA A 134 20.71 -0.96 -7.83
C ALA A 134 20.56 -2.35 -7.19
N GLU A 135 21.48 -2.75 -6.31
CA GLU A 135 21.42 -4.02 -5.60
C GLU A 135 20.31 -3.98 -4.53
N GLN A 136 20.23 -2.90 -3.78
CA GLN A 136 19.17 -2.65 -2.79
C GLN A 136 17.79 -2.63 -3.46
N TYR A 137 17.65 -1.97 -4.63
CA TYR A 137 16.43 -1.98 -5.42
C TYR A 137 16.02 -3.41 -5.82
N ALA A 138 16.94 -4.17 -6.41
CA ALA A 138 16.67 -5.54 -6.84
C ALA A 138 16.29 -6.45 -5.66
N ARG A 139 16.95 -6.29 -4.51
CA ARG A 139 16.64 -7.02 -3.28
C ARG A 139 15.27 -6.65 -2.72
N ALA A 140 14.89 -5.38 -2.75
CA ALA A 140 13.56 -4.92 -2.31
C ALA A 140 12.45 -5.54 -3.16
N VAL A 141 12.61 -5.57 -4.49
CA VAL A 141 11.68 -6.25 -5.40
C VAL A 141 11.55 -7.75 -5.08
N GLU A 142 12.68 -8.43 -4.86
CA GLU A 142 12.69 -9.86 -4.50
C GLU A 142 11.95 -10.12 -3.18
N ILE A 143 12.18 -9.30 -2.16
CA ILE A 143 11.51 -9.41 -0.86
C ILE A 143 10.00 -9.26 -1.02
N GLY A 144 9.53 -8.23 -1.72
CA GLY A 144 8.10 -8.01 -1.93
C GLY A 144 7.43 -9.21 -2.61
N ARG A 145 8.06 -9.76 -3.65
CA ARG A 145 7.57 -10.97 -4.35
C ARG A 145 7.56 -12.19 -3.45
N ARG A 146 8.64 -12.45 -2.74
CA ARG A 146 8.78 -13.60 -1.83
C ARG A 146 7.75 -13.54 -0.71
N VAL A 147 7.55 -12.38 -0.09
CA VAL A 147 6.54 -12.19 0.96
C VAL A 147 5.13 -12.45 0.43
N ALA A 148 4.79 -11.94 -0.77
CA ALA A 148 3.51 -12.25 -1.41
C ALA A 148 3.32 -13.76 -1.61
N ASP A 149 4.31 -14.44 -2.16
CA ASP A 149 4.26 -15.89 -2.37
C ASP A 149 4.07 -16.65 -1.05
N GLN A 150 4.81 -16.30 0.00
CA GLN A 150 4.70 -16.92 1.32
C GLN A 150 3.30 -16.78 1.92
N GLU A 151 2.73 -15.58 1.88
CA GLU A 151 1.39 -15.32 2.44
C GLU A 151 0.30 -16.06 1.65
N ILE A 152 0.39 -16.07 0.33
CA ILE A 152 -0.57 -16.76 -0.55
C ILE A 152 -0.45 -18.29 -0.39
N ASP A 153 0.76 -18.82 -0.38
CA ASP A 153 0.99 -20.27 -0.21
C ASP A 153 0.56 -20.77 1.18
N SER A 154 0.51 -19.87 2.19
CA SER A 154 -0.08 -20.15 3.50
C SER A 154 -1.62 -20.24 3.48
N GLY A 155 -2.25 -19.91 2.35
CA GLY A 155 -3.69 -19.99 2.12
C GLY A 155 -4.44 -18.71 2.48
N THR A 156 -3.79 -17.54 2.40
CA THR A 156 -4.44 -16.24 2.56
C THR A 156 -5.43 -16.01 1.41
N ASP A 157 -6.65 -15.61 1.74
CA ASP A 157 -7.74 -15.36 0.78
C ASP A 157 -7.97 -13.87 0.51
N LEU A 158 -7.43 -12.96 1.34
CA LEU A 158 -7.39 -11.51 1.11
C LEU A 158 -6.19 -10.89 1.81
N LEU A 159 -5.43 -10.09 1.08
CA LEU A 159 -4.26 -9.37 1.58
C LEU A 159 -4.58 -7.90 1.87
N ILE A 160 -4.05 -7.40 2.97
CA ILE A 160 -4.14 -6.00 3.38
C ILE A 160 -2.72 -5.47 3.50
N PRO A 161 -2.18 -4.83 2.46
CA PRO A 161 -0.89 -4.17 2.56
C PRO A 161 -0.97 -2.97 3.50
N GLY A 162 0.04 -2.81 4.34
CA GLY A 162 0.22 -1.69 5.25
C GLY A 162 1.64 -1.13 5.15
N ASP A 163 1.83 0.07 5.64
CA ASP A 163 3.10 0.78 5.66
C ASP A 163 3.43 1.30 7.07
N LEU A 164 4.70 1.36 7.38
CA LEU A 164 5.20 1.94 8.64
C LEU A 164 6.56 2.61 8.41
N GLY A 165 6.66 3.90 8.70
CA GLY A 165 7.94 4.59 8.61
C GLY A 165 7.84 6.10 8.76
N VAL A 166 8.84 6.72 9.38
CA VAL A 166 8.92 8.18 9.43
C VAL A 166 9.45 8.70 8.10
N GLY A 167 8.67 9.58 7.45
CA GLY A 167 8.99 10.14 6.12
C GLY A 167 8.28 9.46 4.94
N ASN A 168 7.63 8.31 5.15
CA ASN A 168 6.94 7.52 4.11
C ASN A 168 5.93 8.33 3.28
N THR A 169 5.10 9.17 3.90
CA THR A 169 4.14 10.02 3.18
C THR A 169 4.80 11.06 2.29
N THR A 170 5.99 11.55 2.68
CA THR A 170 6.78 12.50 1.87
C THR A 170 7.36 11.81 0.63
N VAL A 171 7.90 10.59 0.80
CA VAL A 171 8.40 9.77 -0.32
C VAL A 171 7.28 9.41 -1.27
N ALA A 172 6.14 8.94 -0.75
CA ALA A 172 4.96 8.62 -1.56
C ALA A 172 4.45 9.83 -2.35
N ALA A 173 4.37 11.01 -1.70
CA ALA A 173 3.94 12.25 -2.35
C ALA A 173 4.92 12.67 -3.47
N ALA A 174 6.23 12.57 -3.25
CA ALA A 174 7.25 12.88 -4.26
C ALA A 174 7.15 11.97 -5.48
N LEU A 175 7.00 10.66 -5.28
CA LEU A 175 6.81 9.69 -6.36
C LEU A 175 5.53 9.97 -7.15
N LEU A 176 4.39 10.14 -6.45
CA LEU A 176 3.13 10.40 -7.13
C LEU A 176 3.19 11.70 -7.93
N GLY A 177 3.72 12.79 -7.34
CA GLY A 177 3.90 14.07 -8.02
C GLY A 177 4.77 13.94 -9.27
N ALA A 178 5.88 13.19 -9.19
CA ALA A 178 6.79 12.97 -10.32
C ALA A 178 6.10 12.22 -11.48
N PHE A 179 5.30 11.20 -11.19
CA PHE A 179 4.65 10.39 -12.23
C PHE A 179 3.36 10.98 -12.79
N THR A 180 2.64 11.80 -12.00
CA THR A 180 1.39 12.42 -12.44
C THR A 180 1.57 13.86 -12.94
N GLY A 181 2.74 14.45 -12.75
CA GLY A 181 2.98 15.87 -13.02
C GLY A 181 2.28 16.80 -12.04
N THR A 182 1.80 16.30 -10.90
CA THR A 182 1.11 17.10 -9.89
C THR A 182 2.12 17.90 -9.07
N GLU A 183 1.82 19.18 -8.83
CA GLU A 183 2.73 20.07 -8.12
C GLU A 183 2.97 19.63 -6.66
N PRO A 184 4.17 19.88 -6.09
CA PRO A 184 4.51 19.52 -4.71
C PRO A 184 3.50 19.96 -3.66
N VAL A 185 2.98 21.19 -3.78
CA VAL A 185 1.98 21.75 -2.86
C VAL A 185 0.63 21.06 -2.91
N ALA A 186 0.33 20.36 -4.01
CA ALA A 186 -0.94 19.65 -4.20
C ALA A 186 -0.89 18.18 -3.74
N VAL A 187 0.30 17.58 -3.62
CA VAL A 187 0.47 16.20 -3.15
C VAL A 187 0.86 16.10 -1.69
N VAL A 188 1.40 17.18 -1.09
CA VAL A 188 1.85 17.15 0.31
C VAL A 188 0.67 17.09 1.27
N GLY A 189 0.79 16.24 2.29
CA GLY A 189 -0.22 16.07 3.32
C GLY A 189 0.32 16.26 4.74
N PRO A 190 -0.58 16.20 5.74
CA PRO A 190 -0.22 16.43 7.14
C PRO A 190 0.69 15.35 7.74
N GLY A 191 0.70 14.12 7.17
CA GLY A 191 1.41 12.98 7.76
C GLY A 191 0.92 12.72 9.20
N ALA A 192 1.86 12.54 10.11
CA ALA A 192 1.58 12.37 11.55
C ALA A 192 1.27 13.69 12.29
N GLY A 193 0.88 14.72 11.56
CA GLY A 193 0.67 16.09 12.03
C GLY A 193 1.72 17.04 11.48
N THR A 194 1.35 18.29 11.28
CA THR A 194 2.24 19.30 10.71
C THR A 194 1.97 20.69 11.27
N THR A 195 3.00 21.53 11.26
CA THR A 195 2.91 22.99 11.42
C THR A 195 3.19 23.64 10.07
N ASP A 196 2.98 24.96 9.95
CA ASP A 196 3.29 25.69 8.72
C ASP A 196 4.78 25.57 8.33
N GLU A 197 5.67 25.52 9.33
CA GLU A 197 7.11 25.37 9.14
C GLU A 197 7.44 23.95 8.62
N LEU A 198 6.90 22.91 9.26
CA LEU A 198 7.11 21.53 8.83
C LEU A 198 6.51 21.28 7.45
N TRP A 199 5.36 21.86 7.16
CA TRP A 199 4.73 21.78 5.84
C TRP A 199 5.63 22.37 4.75
N LYS A 200 6.24 23.53 4.97
CA LYS A 200 7.20 24.13 4.03
C LYS A 200 8.39 23.24 3.77
N ILE A 201 8.98 22.66 4.83
CA ILE A 201 10.11 21.71 4.71
C ILE A 201 9.70 20.48 3.87
N LYS A 202 8.50 19.94 4.09
CA LYS A 202 7.99 18.80 3.29
C LYS A 202 7.81 19.19 1.83
N VAL A 203 7.21 20.35 1.53
CA VAL A 203 7.04 20.86 0.15
C VAL A 203 8.39 21.03 -0.54
N GLU A 204 9.37 21.61 0.13
CA GLU A 204 10.73 21.78 -0.41
C GLU A 204 11.38 20.44 -0.74
N ALA A 205 11.33 19.48 0.20
CA ALA A 205 11.89 18.16 -0.02
C ALA A 205 11.21 17.42 -1.20
N ILE A 206 9.87 17.46 -1.30
CA ILE A 206 9.13 16.88 -2.42
C ILE A 206 9.52 17.56 -3.74
N ARG A 207 9.57 18.88 -3.78
CA ARG A 207 9.98 19.65 -4.96
C ARG A 207 11.38 19.24 -5.44
N ASP A 208 12.33 19.19 -4.52
CA ASP A 208 13.73 18.91 -4.84
C ASP A 208 13.90 17.45 -5.29
N ALA A 209 13.21 16.50 -4.66
CA ALA A 209 13.16 15.12 -5.09
C ALA A 209 12.58 14.98 -6.52
N MET A 210 11.44 15.60 -6.80
CA MET A 210 10.82 15.60 -8.13
C MET A 210 11.72 16.24 -9.18
N PHE A 211 12.43 17.32 -8.81
CA PHE A 211 13.38 17.97 -9.71
C PHE A 211 14.53 17.05 -10.11
N ARG A 212 15.03 16.23 -9.19
CA ARG A 212 16.12 15.27 -9.43
C ARG A 212 15.77 14.22 -10.48
N VAL A 213 14.49 13.87 -10.63
CA VAL A 213 14.02 12.83 -11.57
C VAL A 213 13.26 13.39 -12.78
N ARG A 214 13.26 14.71 -12.96
CA ARG A 214 12.65 15.32 -14.13
C ARG A 214 13.34 14.81 -15.41
N GLY A 215 12.55 14.40 -16.40
CA GLY A 215 13.05 13.86 -17.66
C GLY A 215 13.46 12.39 -17.61
N THR A 216 13.25 11.69 -16.47
CA THR A 216 13.47 10.24 -16.34
C THR A 216 12.20 9.47 -15.95
N THR A 217 11.03 10.09 -16.00
CA THR A 217 9.74 9.48 -15.62
C THR A 217 9.29 8.34 -16.56
N ASP A 218 9.93 8.21 -17.72
CA ASP A 218 9.75 7.08 -18.62
C ASP A 218 10.56 5.83 -18.19
N GLU A 219 11.42 5.99 -17.20
CA GLU A 219 12.23 4.94 -16.58
C GLU A 219 11.79 4.73 -15.11
N PRO A 220 10.63 4.11 -14.86
CA PRO A 220 10.04 4.09 -13.51
C PRO A 220 10.91 3.41 -12.46
N GLU A 221 11.75 2.43 -12.83
CA GLU A 221 12.71 1.81 -11.93
C GLU A 221 13.78 2.80 -11.45
N GLU A 222 14.28 3.62 -12.36
CA GLU A 222 15.27 4.63 -12.02
C GLU A 222 14.67 5.71 -11.10
N VAL A 223 13.43 6.12 -11.35
CA VAL A 223 12.72 7.04 -10.45
C VAL A 223 12.55 6.42 -9.07
N LEU A 224 12.09 5.16 -8.98
CA LEU A 224 11.93 4.44 -7.72
C LEU A 224 13.25 4.31 -6.96
N ARG A 225 14.34 4.02 -7.66
CA ARG A 225 15.68 3.90 -7.08
C ARG A 225 16.16 5.24 -6.50
N ARG A 226 15.88 6.34 -7.17
CA ARG A 226 16.40 7.67 -6.82
C ARG A 226 15.58 8.38 -5.76
N ILE A 227 14.25 8.33 -5.84
CA ILE A 227 13.35 9.07 -4.94
C ILE A 227 12.30 8.19 -4.26
N GLY A 228 12.42 6.86 -4.35
CA GLY A 228 11.60 5.92 -3.63
C GLY A 228 12.18 5.52 -2.26
N SER A 229 11.92 4.28 -1.89
CA SER A 229 12.49 3.64 -0.69
C SER A 229 12.38 2.13 -0.81
N PRO A 230 13.24 1.34 -0.14
CA PRO A 230 13.20 -0.12 -0.21
C PRO A 230 11.85 -0.72 0.23
N ASP A 231 11.25 -0.19 1.30
CA ASP A 231 9.94 -0.61 1.80
C ASP A 231 8.82 -0.35 0.79
N LEU A 232 8.81 0.81 0.12
CA LEU A 232 7.81 1.16 -0.88
C LEU A 232 8.02 0.37 -2.19
N VAL A 233 9.27 0.08 -2.58
CA VAL A 233 9.58 -0.81 -3.70
C VAL A 233 9.13 -2.24 -3.39
N ALA A 234 9.41 -2.76 -2.19
CA ALA A 234 8.96 -4.07 -1.76
C ALA A 234 7.42 -4.15 -1.72
N LEU A 235 6.77 -3.12 -1.20
CA LEU A 235 5.31 -2.99 -1.17
C LEU A 235 4.70 -2.99 -2.58
N THR A 236 5.31 -2.25 -3.52
CA THR A 236 4.88 -2.22 -4.93
C THR A 236 4.99 -3.61 -5.58
N ALA A 237 6.13 -4.29 -5.37
CA ALA A 237 6.36 -5.65 -5.86
C ALA A 237 5.42 -6.68 -5.22
N PHE A 238 5.13 -6.54 -3.93
CA PHE A 238 4.15 -7.36 -3.19
C PHE A 238 2.75 -7.23 -3.80
N ILE A 239 2.28 -6.01 -4.04
CA ILE A 239 0.96 -5.75 -4.63
C ILE A 239 0.88 -6.34 -6.06
N ALA A 240 1.88 -6.08 -6.91
CA ALA A 240 1.92 -6.62 -8.26
C ALA A 240 1.94 -8.17 -8.27
N ARG A 241 2.75 -8.77 -7.39
CA ARG A 241 2.84 -10.24 -7.27
C ARG A 241 1.55 -10.85 -6.75
N SER A 242 0.90 -10.22 -5.78
CA SER A 242 -0.38 -10.69 -5.24
C SER A 242 -1.48 -10.71 -6.31
N ALA A 243 -1.58 -9.66 -7.12
CA ALA A 243 -2.51 -9.59 -8.25
C ALA A 243 -2.16 -10.65 -9.31
N ALA A 244 -0.88 -10.85 -9.65
CA ALA A 244 -0.43 -11.90 -10.58
C ALA A 244 -0.76 -13.31 -10.07
N ARG A 245 -0.75 -13.51 -8.74
CA ARG A 245 -1.15 -14.74 -8.06
C ARG A 245 -2.66 -14.83 -7.80
N ARG A 246 -3.46 -13.90 -8.38
CA ARG A 246 -4.93 -13.87 -8.29
C ARG A 246 -5.46 -13.77 -6.86
N THR A 247 -4.78 -13.00 -6.01
CA THR A 247 -5.19 -12.76 -4.63
C THR A 247 -5.69 -11.33 -4.46
N PRO A 248 -6.94 -11.12 -3.99
CA PRO A 248 -7.51 -9.80 -3.83
C PRO A 248 -6.80 -8.98 -2.75
N LEU A 249 -6.77 -7.66 -2.94
CA LEU A 249 -6.09 -6.69 -2.08
C LEU A 249 -7.07 -5.63 -1.59
N LEU A 250 -7.03 -5.34 -0.29
CA LEU A 250 -7.74 -4.22 0.33
C LEU A 250 -6.72 -3.16 0.75
N LEU A 251 -6.66 -2.07 -0.01
CA LEU A 251 -5.65 -1.01 0.15
C LEU A 251 -5.96 -0.10 1.34
N ASP A 252 -4.92 0.34 2.05
CA ASP A 252 -5.04 1.24 3.21
C ASP A 252 -4.80 2.72 2.83
N GLY A 253 -3.69 3.29 3.27
CA GLY A 253 -3.38 4.72 3.22
C GLY A 253 -2.60 5.17 1.99
N ALA A 254 -2.08 6.40 2.05
CA ALA A 254 -1.42 7.05 0.93
C ALA A 254 -0.19 6.28 0.39
N PRO A 255 0.78 5.79 1.19
CA PRO A 255 1.90 5.04 0.67
C PRO A 255 1.48 3.75 -0.03
N VAL A 256 0.46 3.06 0.51
CA VAL A 256 -0.10 1.84 -0.08
C VAL A 256 -0.79 2.12 -1.41
N ALA A 257 -1.60 3.18 -1.49
CA ALA A 257 -2.27 3.56 -2.73
C ALA A 257 -1.28 4.02 -3.81
N VAL A 258 -0.21 4.73 -3.42
CA VAL A 258 0.87 5.10 -4.35
C VAL A 258 1.62 3.86 -4.83
N ALA A 259 1.93 2.90 -3.95
CA ALA A 259 2.52 1.63 -4.34
C ALA A 259 1.62 0.83 -5.31
N ALA A 260 0.30 0.83 -5.09
CA ALA A 260 -0.66 0.19 -6.00
C ALA A 260 -0.72 0.92 -7.37
N TYR A 261 -0.66 2.25 -7.38
CA TYR A 261 -0.55 3.04 -8.62
C TYR A 261 0.71 2.70 -9.40
N LEU A 262 1.85 2.59 -8.72
CA LEU A 262 3.12 2.20 -9.34
C LEU A 262 3.08 0.74 -9.84
N ALA A 263 2.45 -0.16 -9.07
CA ALA A 263 2.26 -1.54 -9.47
C ALA A 263 1.40 -1.65 -10.75
N GLU A 264 0.30 -0.89 -10.85
CA GLU A 264 -0.53 -0.82 -12.05
C GLU A 264 0.23 -0.25 -13.26
N ARG A 265 1.05 0.79 -13.04
CA ARG A 265 1.89 1.40 -14.09
C ARG A 265 2.94 0.43 -14.62
N LEU A 266 3.54 -0.38 -13.75
CA LEU A 266 4.59 -1.35 -14.10
C LEU A 266 4.02 -2.68 -14.61
N SER A 267 2.87 -3.08 -14.09
CA SER A 267 2.19 -4.36 -14.39
C SER A 267 0.69 -4.10 -14.60
N PRO A 268 0.28 -3.67 -15.80
CA PRO A 268 -1.12 -3.33 -16.07
C PRO A 268 -2.07 -4.48 -15.73
N GLY A 269 -3.20 -4.16 -15.07
CA GLY A 269 -4.21 -5.10 -14.61
C GLY A 269 -4.22 -5.34 -13.10
N VAL A 270 -3.26 -4.79 -12.35
CA VAL A 270 -3.20 -4.87 -10.87
C VAL A 270 -4.45 -4.28 -10.24
N ARG A 271 -4.91 -3.12 -10.72
CA ARG A 271 -6.05 -2.39 -10.13
C ARG A 271 -7.33 -3.21 -10.04
N ALA A 272 -7.53 -4.13 -10.96
CA ALA A 272 -8.72 -4.99 -10.98
C ALA A 272 -8.77 -5.95 -9.77
N TRP A 273 -7.64 -6.21 -9.13
CA TRP A 273 -7.49 -7.02 -7.92
C TRP A 273 -7.54 -6.20 -6.63
N CYS A 274 -7.73 -4.87 -6.72
CA CYS A 274 -7.66 -3.96 -5.60
C CYS A 274 -9.03 -3.35 -5.27
N GLN A 275 -9.30 -3.17 -3.97
CA GLN A 275 -10.33 -2.27 -3.45
C GLN A 275 -9.68 -1.25 -2.52
N ALA A 276 -10.16 -0.02 -2.53
CA ALA A 276 -9.72 1.01 -1.57
C ALA A 276 -10.50 0.86 -0.27
N GLY A 277 -9.83 0.45 0.82
CA GLY A 277 -10.47 0.28 2.13
C GLY A 277 -10.96 1.60 2.70
N GLN A 278 -10.12 2.63 2.65
CA GLN A 278 -10.41 3.94 3.24
C GLN A 278 -9.93 5.11 2.38
N LEU A 279 -10.35 6.32 2.77
CA LEU A 279 -9.73 7.59 2.37
C LEU A 279 -9.10 8.24 3.59
N THR A 280 -7.80 8.54 3.51
CA THR A 280 -7.08 9.34 4.51
C THR A 280 -7.10 10.83 4.15
N PRO A 281 -6.79 11.75 5.09
CA PRO A 281 -6.67 13.18 4.79
C PRO A 281 -5.42 13.57 3.98
N GLU A 282 -4.65 12.59 3.45
CA GLU A 282 -3.49 12.85 2.60
C GLU A 282 -3.91 13.14 1.16
N PRO A 283 -3.58 14.33 0.57
CA PRO A 283 -3.91 14.64 -0.83
C PRO A 283 -3.37 13.61 -1.82
N ALA A 284 -2.15 13.12 -1.61
CA ALA A 284 -1.57 12.07 -2.45
C ALA A 284 -2.42 10.79 -2.47
N HIS A 285 -3.13 10.47 -1.38
CA HIS A 285 -4.02 9.32 -1.34
C HIS A 285 -5.19 9.48 -2.32
N LEU A 286 -5.88 10.60 -2.24
CA LEU A 286 -7.02 10.88 -3.14
C LEU A 286 -6.59 10.85 -4.62
N ILE A 287 -5.44 11.47 -4.95
CA ILE A 287 -4.91 11.52 -6.31
C ILE A 287 -4.56 10.10 -6.81
N ALA A 288 -3.92 9.29 -5.96
CA ALA A 288 -3.58 7.90 -6.31
C ALA A 288 -4.85 7.06 -6.55
N LEU A 289 -5.88 7.18 -5.69
CA LEU A 289 -7.15 6.47 -5.86
C LEU A 289 -7.89 6.92 -7.13
N GLN A 290 -7.87 8.21 -7.46
CA GLN A 290 -8.44 8.71 -8.71
C GLN A 290 -7.72 8.15 -9.94
N ALA A 291 -6.39 8.10 -9.91
CA ALA A 291 -5.58 7.52 -11.00
C ALA A 291 -5.81 6.01 -11.16
N LEU A 292 -6.14 5.31 -10.07
CA LEU A 292 -6.52 3.89 -10.07
C LEU A 292 -8.01 3.66 -10.38
N GLU A 293 -8.83 4.71 -10.47
CA GLU A 293 -10.29 4.61 -10.60
C GLU A 293 -10.94 3.82 -9.45
N LEU A 294 -10.39 3.93 -8.24
CA LEU A 294 -10.89 3.27 -7.04
C LEU A 294 -11.66 4.26 -6.15
N THR A 295 -12.84 3.83 -5.69
CA THR A 295 -13.64 4.58 -4.73
C THR A 295 -13.49 3.96 -3.34
N PRO A 296 -13.09 4.71 -2.30
CA PRO A 296 -12.90 4.16 -0.96
C PRO A 296 -14.21 3.64 -0.35
N LEU A 297 -14.11 2.60 0.46
CA LEU A 297 -15.25 2.01 1.17
C LEU A 297 -15.69 2.86 2.36
N VAL A 298 -14.71 3.43 3.11
CA VAL A 298 -14.97 4.29 4.26
C VAL A 298 -14.12 5.58 4.21
N ALA A 299 -14.59 6.62 4.88
CA ALA A 299 -13.87 7.86 5.10
C ALA A 299 -14.10 8.28 6.56
N LEU A 300 -13.12 7.99 7.43
CA LEU A 300 -13.18 8.21 8.88
C LEU A 300 -11.99 9.05 9.38
N ASP A 301 -11.33 9.77 8.48
CA ASP A 301 -10.18 10.64 8.74
C ASP A 301 -9.01 9.92 9.47
N MET A 302 -8.94 8.58 9.33
CA MET A 302 -7.86 7.79 9.90
C MET A 302 -6.56 8.01 9.11
N ASN A 303 -5.45 8.25 9.81
CA ASN A 303 -4.12 8.41 9.22
C ASN A 303 -3.06 7.63 10.01
N ALA A 304 -3.40 6.41 10.42
CA ALA A 304 -2.53 5.57 11.25
C ALA A 304 -1.54 4.72 10.45
N GLY A 305 -1.79 4.50 9.14
CA GLY A 305 -1.06 3.52 8.33
C GLY A 305 -1.27 2.09 8.81
N GLN A 306 -0.30 1.23 8.55
CA GLN A 306 -0.20 -0.14 9.08
C GLN A 306 -1.37 -1.07 8.69
N GLY A 307 -2.22 -0.69 7.74
CA GLY A 307 -3.43 -1.44 7.38
C GLY A 307 -4.65 -1.15 8.27
N VAL A 308 -4.54 -0.19 9.20
CA VAL A 308 -5.58 0.11 10.20
C VAL A 308 -6.91 0.51 9.56
N GLY A 309 -6.88 1.39 8.58
CA GLY A 309 -8.09 1.85 7.91
C GLY A 309 -8.72 0.80 7.00
N ALA A 310 -7.90 0.00 6.34
CA ALA A 310 -8.39 -1.14 5.56
C ALA A 310 -9.05 -2.19 6.45
N LEU A 311 -8.50 -2.47 7.64
CA LEU A 311 -9.13 -3.35 8.63
C LEU A 311 -10.48 -2.82 9.11
N ALA A 312 -10.65 -1.50 9.24
CA ALA A 312 -11.95 -0.91 9.59
C ALA A 312 -13.00 -1.15 8.49
N ALA A 313 -12.58 -1.27 7.22
CA ALA A 313 -13.46 -1.60 6.08
C ALA A 313 -13.65 -3.10 5.87
N LEU A 314 -12.79 -3.96 6.42
CA LEU A 314 -12.84 -5.42 6.19
C LEU A 314 -14.20 -6.07 6.52
N PRO A 315 -14.94 -5.69 7.59
CA PRO A 315 -16.26 -6.24 7.85
C PRO A 315 -17.27 -6.00 6.71
N LEU A 316 -17.15 -4.88 5.98
CA LEU A 316 -18.00 -4.61 4.82
C LEU A 316 -17.69 -5.56 3.66
N VAL A 317 -16.41 -5.88 3.45
CA VAL A 317 -15.98 -6.84 2.42
C VAL A 317 -16.46 -8.25 2.78
N GLN A 318 -16.33 -8.65 4.04
CA GLN A 318 -16.82 -9.95 4.53
C GLN A 318 -18.35 -10.05 4.43
N ALA A 319 -19.07 -8.99 4.82
CA ALA A 319 -20.53 -8.94 4.69
C ALA A 319 -20.98 -9.00 3.23
N ALA A 320 -20.27 -8.33 2.32
CA ALA A 320 -20.56 -8.37 0.89
C ALA A 320 -20.46 -9.79 0.31
N ALA A 321 -19.43 -10.57 0.71
CA ALA A 321 -19.32 -11.98 0.32
C ALA A 321 -20.47 -12.82 0.88
N ALA A 322 -20.84 -12.61 2.15
CA ALA A 322 -21.93 -13.35 2.80
C ALA A 322 -23.29 -13.07 2.14
N LEU A 323 -23.57 -11.80 1.81
CA LEU A 323 -24.84 -11.41 1.13
C LEU A 323 -25.03 -12.05 -0.26
N GLN A 324 -23.97 -12.55 -0.88
CA GLN A 324 -24.05 -13.23 -2.18
C GLN A 324 -24.20 -14.76 -2.04
N ALA A 325 -24.00 -15.30 -0.83
CA ALA A 325 -24.05 -16.73 -0.56
C ALA A 325 -25.46 -17.21 -0.18
N ASP A 326 -26.33 -16.30 0.26
CA ASP A 326 -27.74 -16.54 0.63
C ASP A 326 -28.68 -16.29 -0.57
#